data_23d66367c10805299c85e9d5bea2ba4f
#
_entry.id   23d66367c10805299c85e9d5bea2ba4f
#
_cell.length_a   1.000
_cell.length_b   1.000
_cell.length_c   1.000
_cell.angle_alpha   90.00
_cell.angle_beta   90.00
_cell.angle_gamma   90.00
#
_symmetry.space_group_name_H-M   'P 1'
#
loop_
_entity.id
_entity.type
_entity.pdbx_description
1 polymer ?
#
loop_
_entity_poly.entity_id
_entity_poly.type
_entity_poly.pdbx_seq_one_letter_code
_entity_poly.pdbx_strand_id
1 'polypeptide(L)'
;MSEEQQNYTMDQNEFLKRMKAIASDLWGGTLPTEEAAPAADRPKEPAKPRTDDRKKTSLTSLWKTADETIDWTDALGHDTPTDGLTSLKKWAFYHKHAKKVLEGDLAAYTEVLQKANPLGELTEYAENITMQAHSADRLESTFICNAELLEQHKELYLAAMGLRIARDLLACLPVEEVAVTGNREGKEVFAVTYTRQQLLHRNFVFTDPVALAKECGAEFK
;
A
#
# COMPACT_ATOMS: atom_id res chain seq x y z
N MET A 1 -32.14 -43.05 18.29
CA MET A 1 -31.34 -43.46 17.12
C MET A 1 -30.40 -42.30 16.83
N SER A 2 -29.15 -42.46 17.26
CA SER A 2 -28.10 -41.42 17.19
C SER A 2 -27.27 -41.71 15.95
N GLU A 3 -27.25 -40.80 15.00
CA GLU A 3 -26.31 -40.86 13.86
C GLU A 3 -24.96 -40.19 14.32
N GLU A 4 -23.96 -41.06 14.35
CA GLU A 4 -22.58 -40.69 14.58
C GLU A 4 -22.06 -39.88 13.39
N GLN A 5 -21.75 -38.61 13.60
CA GLN A 5 -20.91 -37.83 12.67
C GLN A 5 -19.46 -38.28 12.84
N GLN A 6 -18.98 -39.14 11.92
CA GLN A 6 -17.56 -39.45 11.78
C GLN A 6 -16.81 -38.21 11.26
N ASN A 7 -16.07 -37.54 12.15
CA ASN A 7 -15.06 -36.55 11.79
C ASN A 7 -13.91 -37.24 11.05
N TYR A 8 -13.84 -37.07 9.74
CA TYR A 8 -12.76 -37.55 8.88
C TYR A 8 -11.61 -36.51 8.96
N THR A 9 -10.73 -36.62 9.92
CA THR A 9 -9.44 -35.92 9.91
C THR A 9 -8.45 -36.72 9.07
N MET A 10 -8.28 -36.29 7.82
CA MET A 10 -7.28 -36.90 6.93
C MET A 10 -5.88 -36.46 7.35
N ASP A 11 -4.98 -37.41 7.61
CA ASP A 11 -3.58 -37.14 7.95
C ASP A 11 -2.88 -36.39 6.80
N GLN A 12 -2.11 -35.35 7.13
CA GLN A 12 -1.38 -34.54 6.15
C GLN A 12 -0.48 -35.37 5.23
N ASN A 13 0.10 -36.44 5.74
CA ASN A 13 0.93 -37.36 4.97
C ASN A 13 0.12 -38.17 3.93
N GLU A 14 -1.10 -38.52 4.26
CA GLU A 14 -2.00 -39.25 3.35
C GLU A 14 -2.55 -38.32 2.26
N PHE A 15 -2.83 -37.07 2.61
CA PHE A 15 -3.17 -36.00 1.65
C PHE A 15 -2.06 -35.74 0.62
N LEU A 16 -0.81 -35.58 1.11
CA LEU A 16 0.36 -35.38 0.23
C LEU A 16 0.64 -36.59 -0.66
N LYS A 17 0.38 -37.81 -0.18
CA LYS A 17 0.56 -39.04 -0.95
C LYS A 17 -0.48 -39.15 -2.08
N ARG A 18 -1.73 -38.76 -1.81
CA ARG A 18 -2.81 -38.70 -2.82
C ARG A 18 -2.56 -37.60 -3.85
N MET A 19 -2.09 -36.42 -3.43
CA MET A 19 -1.75 -35.33 -4.36
C MET A 19 -0.60 -35.72 -5.29
N LYS A 20 0.42 -36.42 -4.80
CA LYS A 20 1.52 -36.93 -5.63
C LYS A 20 1.07 -38.00 -6.63
N ALA A 21 0.12 -38.88 -6.25
CA ALA A 21 -0.43 -39.90 -7.14
C ALA A 21 -1.26 -39.25 -8.27
N ILE A 22 -2.09 -38.24 -7.95
CA ILE A 22 -2.93 -37.53 -8.95
C ILE A 22 -2.01 -36.70 -9.90
N ALA A 23 -0.95 -36.12 -9.43
CA ALA A 23 0.02 -35.37 -10.27
C ALA A 23 0.76 -36.33 -11.23
N SER A 24 1.09 -37.53 -10.78
CA SER A 24 1.72 -38.56 -11.61
C SER A 24 0.79 -39.09 -12.73
N ASP A 25 -0.51 -39.27 -12.42
CA ASP A 25 -1.51 -39.74 -13.40
C ASP A 25 -1.91 -38.66 -14.43
N LEU A 26 -1.87 -37.37 -14.04
CA LEU A 26 -2.23 -36.25 -14.92
C LEU A 26 -1.13 -35.85 -15.90
N TRP A 27 0.13 -36.09 -15.56
CA TRP A 27 1.30 -35.65 -16.36
C TRP A 27 2.18 -36.80 -16.87
N GLY A 28 1.67 -38.02 -16.90
CA GLY A 28 2.16 -39.15 -17.67
C GLY A 28 3.68 -39.19 -17.96
N GLY A 29 4.53 -39.27 -16.94
CA GLY A 29 5.95 -39.43 -17.19
C GLY A 29 6.86 -38.97 -16.05
N THR A 30 7.67 -39.91 -15.62
CA THR A 30 8.88 -39.79 -14.78
C THR A 30 9.45 -38.40 -14.57
N LEU A 31 9.52 -37.98 -13.29
CA LEU A 31 10.38 -36.86 -12.86
C LEU A 31 11.84 -37.18 -13.27
N PRO A 32 12.55 -36.23 -13.92
CA PRO A 32 13.96 -36.45 -14.24
C PRO A 32 14.79 -36.50 -12.95
N THR A 33 15.49 -37.59 -12.79
CA THR A 33 16.55 -37.75 -11.78
C THR A 33 17.66 -36.76 -12.11
N GLU A 34 18.09 -36.02 -11.13
CA GLU A 34 19.17 -35.05 -11.21
C GLU A 34 20.50 -35.77 -11.46
N GLU A 35 20.82 -35.94 -12.73
CA GLU A 35 22.13 -36.41 -13.17
C GLU A 35 22.91 -35.21 -13.76
N ALA A 36 24.05 -34.96 -13.17
CA ALA A 36 24.93 -33.84 -13.46
C ALA A 36 25.31 -33.74 -14.94
N ALA A 37 24.84 -32.72 -15.64
CA ALA A 37 25.33 -32.34 -16.95
C ALA A 37 26.51 -31.37 -16.86
N PRO A 38 27.54 -31.49 -17.75
CA PRO A 38 28.77 -30.72 -17.68
C PRO A 38 28.51 -29.23 -17.94
N ALA A 39 29.30 -28.40 -17.25
CA ALA A 39 29.31 -26.94 -17.38
C ALA A 39 29.63 -26.50 -18.84
N ALA A 40 28.58 -26.14 -19.59
CA ALA A 40 28.72 -25.46 -20.86
C ALA A 40 27.69 -24.33 -20.91
N ASP A 41 28.24 -23.11 -20.98
CA ASP A 41 27.63 -21.88 -21.46
C ASP A 41 26.29 -21.47 -20.83
N ARG A 42 26.32 -21.03 -19.55
CA ARG A 42 25.21 -20.27 -18.98
C ARG A 42 25.07 -18.95 -19.73
N PRO A 43 23.88 -18.64 -20.27
CA PRO A 43 23.62 -17.29 -20.77
C PRO A 43 23.94 -16.31 -19.64
N LYS A 44 24.74 -15.26 -19.92
CA LYS A 44 25.01 -14.19 -18.96
C LYS A 44 23.68 -13.67 -18.43
N GLU A 45 23.46 -13.81 -17.13
CA GLU A 45 22.35 -13.14 -16.46
C GLU A 45 22.28 -11.68 -16.93
N PRO A 46 21.11 -11.16 -17.30
CA PRO A 46 20.99 -9.76 -17.65
C PRO A 46 21.56 -8.93 -16.49
N ALA A 47 22.46 -8.01 -16.81
CA ALA A 47 23.12 -7.15 -15.84
C ALA A 47 22.05 -6.57 -14.89
N LYS A 48 22.25 -6.73 -13.56
CA LYS A 48 21.35 -6.15 -12.57
C LYS A 48 21.20 -4.66 -12.87
N PRO A 49 19.96 -4.14 -12.98
CA PRO A 49 19.75 -2.74 -13.29
C PRO A 49 20.53 -1.85 -12.31
N ARG A 50 21.12 -0.78 -12.82
CA ARG A 50 21.83 0.21 -11.99
C ARG A 50 20.90 0.75 -10.92
N THR A 51 21.45 1.18 -9.79
CA THR A 51 20.68 1.69 -8.64
C THR A 51 19.73 2.82 -9.07
N ASP A 52 20.16 3.66 -10.01
CA ASP A 52 19.38 4.78 -10.56
C ASP A 52 18.16 4.30 -11.37
N ASP A 53 18.32 3.23 -12.17
CA ASP A 53 17.22 2.66 -12.96
C ASP A 53 16.16 2.02 -12.06
N ARG A 54 16.57 1.43 -10.92
CA ARG A 54 15.63 0.88 -9.93
C ARG A 54 14.83 1.97 -9.25
N LYS A 55 15.48 3.05 -8.79
CA LYS A 55 14.81 4.20 -8.18
C LYS A 55 13.82 4.84 -9.15
N LYS A 56 14.19 5.01 -10.42
CA LYS A 56 13.31 5.54 -11.46
C LYS A 56 12.10 4.65 -11.71
N THR A 57 12.28 3.34 -11.82
CA THR A 57 11.19 2.37 -12.01
C THR A 57 10.26 2.37 -10.80
N SER A 58 10.81 2.46 -9.61
CA SER A 58 10.07 2.54 -8.36
C SER A 58 9.27 3.86 -8.29
N LEU A 59 9.88 5.01 -8.65
CA LEU A 59 9.19 6.30 -8.71
C LEU A 59 8.01 6.29 -9.69
N THR A 60 8.16 5.68 -10.89
CA THR A 60 7.08 5.61 -11.90
C THR A 60 5.94 4.66 -11.53
N SER A 61 6.06 3.92 -10.45
CA SER A 61 5.02 3.06 -9.90
C SER A 61 4.48 3.52 -8.54
N LEU A 62 5.11 4.51 -7.92
CA LEU A 62 4.84 4.93 -6.54
C LEU A 62 3.37 5.25 -6.26
N TRP A 63 2.70 5.98 -7.14
CA TRP A 63 1.29 6.36 -6.99
C TRP A 63 0.29 5.29 -7.42
N LYS A 64 0.76 4.21 -8.08
CA LYS A 64 -0.11 3.14 -8.60
C LYS A 64 -0.59 2.20 -7.50
N THR A 65 0.20 2.06 -6.45
CA THR A 65 -0.16 1.34 -5.24
C THR A 65 -0.66 2.30 -4.16
N ALA A 66 -1.44 1.84 -3.24
CA ALA A 66 -1.86 2.53 -2.02
C ALA A 66 -2.26 1.49 -0.99
N ASP A 67 -2.35 1.91 0.27
CA ASP A 67 -2.88 1.08 1.33
C ASP A 67 -4.33 0.69 1.07
N GLU A 68 -4.77 -0.44 1.64
CA GLU A 68 -6.16 -0.85 1.63
C GLU A 68 -7.00 0.11 2.47
N THR A 69 -8.19 0.45 1.95
CA THR A 69 -9.12 1.33 2.67
C THR A 69 -9.68 0.64 3.91
N ILE A 70 -9.59 1.32 5.05
CA ILE A 70 -10.19 0.86 6.29
C ILE A 70 -11.69 1.19 6.24
N ASP A 71 -12.54 0.17 6.28
CA ASP A 71 -13.98 0.35 6.46
C ASP A 71 -14.30 0.53 7.94
N TRP A 72 -14.41 1.78 8.36
CA TRP A 72 -14.71 2.15 9.75
C TRP A 72 -16.14 1.78 10.18
N THR A 73 -17.07 1.71 9.22
CA THR A 73 -18.46 1.28 9.50
C THR A 73 -18.50 -0.20 9.79
N ASP A 74 -17.78 -0.98 8.97
CA ASP A 74 -17.62 -2.41 9.18
C ASP A 74 -16.88 -2.71 10.49
N ALA A 75 -15.80 -1.96 10.76
CA ALA A 75 -15.05 -2.07 12.01
C ALA A 75 -15.88 -1.72 13.25
N LEU A 76 -16.87 -0.82 13.14
CA LEU A 76 -17.80 -0.53 14.23
C LEU A 76 -18.83 -1.65 14.44
N GLY A 77 -19.28 -2.26 13.34
CA GLY A 77 -20.39 -3.23 13.35
C GLY A 77 -20.00 -4.68 13.72
N HIS A 78 -18.73 -5.03 13.62
CA HIS A 78 -18.27 -6.42 13.77
C HIS A 78 -17.09 -6.55 14.72
N ASP A 79 -17.14 -7.51 15.63
CA ASP A 79 -16.06 -7.81 16.58
C ASP A 79 -14.84 -8.50 15.92
N THR A 80 -15.04 -9.07 14.73
CA THR A 80 -14.00 -9.79 13.98
C THR A 80 -13.92 -9.28 12.53
N PRO A 81 -12.74 -9.33 11.89
CA PRO A 81 -12.58 -8.87 10.51
C PRO A 81 -13.44 -9.68 9.54
N THR A 82 -14.12 -8.96 8.66
CA THR A 82 -15.01 -9.54 7.62
C THR A 82 -14.24 -9.86 6.34
N ASP A 83 -13.07 -9.21 6.12
CA ASP A 83 -12.22 -9.38 4.94
C ASP A 83 -11.38 -10.67 4.94
N GLY A 84 -11.24 -11.34 6.08
CA GLY A 84 -10.41 -12.53 6.25
C GLY A 84 -8.90 -12.29 6.11
N LEU A 85 -8.45 -11.07 5.86
CA LEU A 85 -7.06 -10.67 5.63
C LEU A 85 -6.49 -9.89 6.81
N THR A 86 -7.30 -9.04 7.44
CA THR A 86 -6.87 -8.23 8.59
C THR A 86 -6.67 -9.10 9.83
N SER A 87 -5.52 -8.99 10.47
CA SER A 87 -5.26 -9.73 11.71
C SER A 87 -6.20 -9.31 12.83
N LEU A 88 -6.60 -10.24 13.71
CA LEU A 88 -7.48 -9.97 14.85
C LEU A 88 -6.96 -8.83 15.74
N LYS A 89 -5.62 -8.72 15.91
CA LYS A 89 -4.99 -7.64 16.70
C LYS A 89 -5.18 -6.27 16.04
N LYS A 90 -5.02 -6.20 14.72
CA LYS A 90 -5.22 -4.96 13.95
C LYS A 90 -6.71 -4.57 13.95
N TRP A 91 -7.58 -5.56 13.76
CA TRP A 91 -9.03 -5.37 13.81
C TRP A 91 -9.52 -4.86 15.18
N ALA A 92 -9.09 -5.48 16.27
CA ALA A 92 -9.45 -5.04 17.64
C ALA A 92 -9.06 -3.58 17.90
N PHE A 93 -7.95 -3.13 17.32
CA PHE A 93 -7.56 -1.72 17.38
C PHE A 93 -8.53 -0.84 16.58
N TYR A 94 -8.90 -1.24 15.36
CA TYR A 94 -9.87 -0.49 14.55
C TYR A 94 -11.24 -0.46 15.19
N HIS A 95 -11.76 -1.60 15.63
CA HIS A 95 -13.05 -1.69 16.32
C HIS A 95 -13.11 -0.76 17.53
N LYS A 96 -12.07 -0.74 18.37
CA LYS A 96 -11.97 0.15 19.54
C LYS A 96 -12.11 1.64 19.18
N HIS A 97 -11.56 2.05 18.00
CA HIS A 97 -11.52 3.45 17.61
C HIS A 97 -12.64 3.86 16.66
N ALA A 98 -13.34 2.89 16.04
CA ALA A 98 -14.27 3.12 14.96
C ALA A 98 -15.34 4.16 15.28
N LYS A 99 -15.98 4.08 16.45
CA LYS A 99 -16.99 5.06 16.86
C LYS A 99 -16.46 6.48 16.87
N LYS A 100 -15.32 6.71 17.53
CA LYS A 100 -14.71 8.04 17.64
C LYS A 100 -14.22 8.56 16.28
N VAL A 101 -13.68 7.67 15.45
CA VAL A 101 -13.25 8.01 14.10
C VAL A 101 -14.43 8.46 13.24
N LEU A 102 -15.55 7.75 13.29
CA LEU A 102 -16.78 8.14 12.57
C LEU A 102 -17.43 9.41 13.11
N GLU A 103 -17.19 9.74 14.38
CA GLU A 103 -17.60 11.00 15.01
C GLU A 103 -16.65 12.18 14.71
N GLY A 104 -15.52 11.93 14.03
CA GLY A 104 -14.53 12.95 13.66
C GLY A 104 -13.63 13.40 14.81
N ASP A 105 -13.41 12.54 15.82
CA ASP A 105 -12.54 12.84 16.98
C ASP A 105 -11.06 12.91 16.55
N LEU A 106 -10.47 14.11 16.61
CA LEU A 106 -9.08 14.36 16.18
C LEU A 106 -8.04 13.61 17.02
N ALA A 107 -8.33 13.33 18.27
CA ALA A 107 -7.44 12.53 19.11
C ALA A 107 -7.42 11.07 18.63
N ALA A 108 -8.59 10.51 18.30
CA ALA A 108 -8.68 9.18 17.70
C ALA A 108 -7.98 9.14 16.33
N TYR A 109 -8.12 10.17 15.50
CA TYR A 109 -7.39 10.29 14.24
C TYR A 109 -5.87 10.22 14.45
N THR A 110 -5.37 10.99 15.42
CA THR A 110 -3.94 11.01 15.75
C THR A 110 -3.44 9.63 16.21
N GLU A 111 -4.19 8.94 17.08
CA GLU A 111 -3.86 7.59 17.54
C GLU A 111 -3.83 6.58 16.38
N VAL A 112 -4.80 6.69 15.46
CA VAL A 112 -4.88 5.82 14.27
C VAL A 112 -3.71 6.08 13.34
N LEU A 113 -3.41 7.34 12.99
CA LEU A 113 -2.29 7.68 12.12
C LEU A 113 -0.95 7.20 12.70
N GLN A 114 -0.72 7.37 13.99
CA GLN A 114 0.49 6.89 14.65
C GLN A 114 0.62 5.37 14.65
N LYS A 115 -0.49 4.66 14.87
CA LYS A 115 -0.48 3.20 14.97
C LYS A 115 -0.47 2.50 13.61
N ALA A 116 -1.25 2.99 12.66
CA ALA A 116 -1.30 2.46 11.30
C ALA A 116 -0.03 2.79 10.51
N ASN A 117 0.55 4.00 10.76
CA ASN A 117 1.73 4.51 10.07
C ASN A 117 1.62 4.36 8.53
N PRO A 118 0.59 4.91 7.89
CA PRO A 118 0.28 4.65 6.48
C PRO A 118 1.39 5.14 5.52
N LEU A 119 2.23 6.07 5.96
CA LEU A 119 3.31 6.65 5.14
C LEU A 119 4.69 6.04 5.44
N GLY A 120 4.75 4.93 6.21
CA GLY A 120 6.01 4.32 6.63
C GLY A 120 6.91 3.86 5.47
N GLU A 121 6.32 3.38 4.37
CA GLU A 121 7.05 2.94 3.17
C GLU A 121 7.66 4.12 2.38
N LEU A 122 7.15 5.34 2.57
CA LEU A 122 7.60 6.52 1.82
C LEU A 122 8.90 7.12 2.35
N THR A 123 9.41 6.64 3.47
CA THR A 123 10.69 7.10 4.06
C THR A 123 11.90 6.84 3.15
N GLU A 124 11.80 5.97 2.16
CA GLU A 124 12.82 5.77 1.13
C GLU A 124 12.87 6.95 0.12
N TYR A 125 11.77 7.67 -0.04
CA TYR A 125 11.62 8.74 -1.03
C TYR A 125 11.69 10.15 -0.42
N ALA A 126 11.44 10.30 0.86
CA ALA A 126 11.43 11.60 1.53
C ALA A 126 11.83 11.47 2.99
N GLU A 127 12.27 12.59 3.59
CA GLU A 127 12.61 12.69 4.99
C GLU A 127 11.49 13.40 5.77
N ASN A 128 11.42 13.14 7.08
CA ASN A 128 10.52 13.84 8.02
C ASN A 128 9.08 14.01 7.49
N ILE A 129 8.46 12.90 7.08
CA ILE A 129 7.07 12.94 6.67
C ILE A 129 6.20 13.10 7.93
N THR A 130 5.40 14.16 7.98
CA THR A 130 4.48 14.43 9.09
C THR A 130 3.03 14.26 8.64
N MET A 131 2.17 13.91 9.59
CA MET A 131 0.73 13.78 9.38
C MET A 131 0.01 14.46 10.54
N GLN A 132 -0.95 15.30 10.23
CA GLN A 132 -1.74 16.01 11.23
C GLN A 132 -3.21 16.06 10.85
N ALA A 133 -4.09 15.75 11.81
CA ALA A 133 -5.52 16.00 11.66
C ALA A 133 -5.79 17.48 11.95
N HIS A 134 -6.29 18.20 10.96
CA HIS A 134 -6.63 19.61 11.07
C HIS A 134 -8.10 19.80 11.47
N SER A 135 -8.97 19.00 10.89
CA SER A 135 -10.40 18.92 11.22
C SER A 135 -10.93 17.51 10.99
N ALA A 136 -12.19 17.26 11.27
CA ALA A 136 -12.84 15.99 10.98
C ALA A 136 -12.82 15.62 9.49
N ASP A 137 -12.74 16.61 8.61
CA ASP A 137 -12.83 16.45 7.15
C ASP A 137 -11.47 16.62 6.46
N ARG A 138 -10.42 17.08 7.17
CA ARG A 138 -9.15 17.47 6.57
C ARG A 138 -7.94 16.97 7.31
N LEU A 139 -7.02 16.33 6.55
CA LEU A 139 -5.66 16.02 6.99
C LEU A 139 -4.65 16.92 6.28
N GLU A 140 -3.52 17.15 6.95
CA GLU A 140 -2.36 17.82 6.39
C GLU A 140 -1.13 16.91 6.52
N SER A 141 -0.33 16.87 5.47
CA SER A 141 0.93 16.14 5.47
C SER A 141 2.04 17.02 4.88
N THR A 142 3.20 16.99 5.53
CA THR A 142 4.38 17.65 4.99
C THR A 142 5.53 16.65 4.86
N PHE A 143 6.39 16.85 3.88
CA PHE A 143 7.59 16.04 3.72
C PHE A 143 8.79 16.89 3.28
N ILE A 144 9.99 16.46 3.66
CA ILE A 144 11.24 17.04 3.17
C ILE A 144 11.67 16.27 1.93
N CYS A 145 11.84 16.98 0.83
CA CYS A 145 12.16 16.39 -0.46
C CYS A 145 13.57 15.78 -0.49
N ASN A 146 13.68 14.59 -1.06
CA ASN A 146 14.97 14.01 -1.42
C ASN A 146 15.61 14.85 -2.52
N ALA A 147 16.86 15.31 -2.28
CA ALA A 147 17.57 16.20 -3.19
C ALA A 147 17.76 15.61 -4.58
N GLU A 148 18.23 14.37 -4.63
CA GLU A 148 18.56 13.70 -5.88
C GLU A 148 17.32 13.49 -6.75
N LEU A 149 16.19 13.02 -6.16
CA LEU A 149 14.94 12.84 -6.88
C LEU A 149 14.33 14.16 -7.34
N LEU A 150 14.48 15.21 -6.53
CA LEU A 150 13.99 16.54 -6.89
C LEU A 150 14.77 17.13 -8.07
N GLU A 151 16.11 16.98 -8.11
CA GLU A 151 16.94 17.46 -9.20
C GLU A 151 16.72 16.68 -10.53
N GLN A 152 16.56 15.37 -10.43
CA GLN A 152 16.44 14.52 -11.62
C GLN A 152 15.03 14.48 -12.18
N HIS A 153 13.99 14.55 -11.34
CA HIS A 153 12.60 14.25 -11.71
C HIS A 153 11.59 15.16 -11.01
N LYS A 154 11.87 16.47 -10.86
CA LYS A 154 11.11 17.41 -10.01
C LYS A 154 9.59 17.21 -10.05
N GLU A 155 8.94 17.49 -11.18
CA GLU A 155 7.47 17.45 -11.25
C GLU A 155 6.92 16.03 -11.01
N LEU A 156 7.53 15.02 -11.62
CA LEU A 156 7.11 13.63 -11.44
C LEU A 156 7.25 13.17 -9.99
N TYR A 157 8.37 13.47 -9.36
CA TYR A 157 8.64 13.09 -7.98
C TYR A 157 7.63 13.76 -7.02
N LEU A 158 7.45 15.08 -7.13
CA LEU A 158 6.55 15.82 -6.25
C LEU A 158 5.09 15.37 -6.43
N ALA A 159 4.65 15.21 -7.67
CA ALA A 159 3.28 14.75 -7.97
C ALA A 159 3.05 13.30 -7.52
N ALA A 160 4.01 12.40 -7.75
CA ALA A 160 3.91 11.00 -7.32
C ALA A 160 3.84 10.86 -5.80
N MET A 161 4.71 11.61 -5.08
CA MET A 161 4.68 11.67 -3.61
C MET A 161 3.37 12.23 -3.09
N GLY A 162 2.93 13.39 -3.62
CA GLY A 162 1.68 14.02 -3.20
C GLY A 162 0.48 13.11 -3.39
N LEU A 163 0.37 12.46 -4.55
CA LEU A 163 -0.73 11.56 -4.86
C LEU A 163 -0.70 10.30 -3.99
N ARG A 164 0.47 9.69 -3.76
CA ARG A 164 0.59 8.51 -2.90
C ARG A 164 0.21 8.84 -1.46
N ILE A 165 0.74 9.93 -0.89
CA ILE A 165 0.41 10.40 0.45
C ILE A 165 -1.10 10.62 0.61
N ALA A 166 -1.72 11.33 -0.35
CA ALA A 166 -3.15 11.59 -0.28
C ALA A 166 -3.98 10.30 -0.31
N ARG A 167 -3.63 9.35 -1.17
CA ARG A 167 -4.33 8.06 -1.27
C ARG A 167 -4.24 7.24 0.00
N ASP A 168 -3.05 7.13 0.59
CA ASP A 168 -2.85 6.35 1.81
C ASP A 168 -3.58 6.98 3.01
N LEU A 169 -3.59 8.32 3.12
CA LEU A 169 -4.30 9.01 4.19
C LEU A 169 -5.82 8.93 4.02
N LEU A 170 -6.34 9.07 2.80
CA LEU A 170 -7.77 8.87 2.50
C LEU A 170 -8.22 7.42 2.68
N ALA A 171 -7.34 6.45 2.47
CA ALA A 171 -7.61 5.04 2.77
C ALA A 171 -7.62 4.77 4.28
N CYS A 172 -6.78 5.47 5.04
CA CYS A 172 -6.64 5.30 6.49
C CYS A 172 -7.79 5.90 7.28
N LEU A 173 -8.26 7.11 6.92
CA LEU A 173 -9.28 7.87 7.67
C LEU A 173 -10.42 8.36 6.76
N PRO A 174 -11.65 8.50 7.31
CA PRO A 174 -12.83 8.91 6.54
C PRO A 174 -12.92 10.43 6.35
N VAL A 175 -11.79 11.06 5.97
CA VAL A 175 -11.73 12.50 5.68
C VAL A 175 -12.06 12.78 4.21
N GLU A 176 -12.47 14.02 3.92
CA GLU A 176 -12.84 14.45 2.58
C GLU A 176 -11.66 15.01 1.78
N GLU A 177 -10.67 15.60 2.48
CA GLU A 177 -9.52 16.21 1.80
C GLU A 177 -8.20 15.99 2.52
N VAL A 178 -7.13 15.97 1.73
CA VAL A 178 -5.74 15.88 2.20
C VAL A 178 -4.92 16.96 1.51
N ALA A 179 -4.36 17.88 2.30
CA ALA A 179 -3.38 18.86 1.84
C ALA A 179 -1.97 18.26 1.99
N VAL A 180 -1.17 18.35 0.94
CA VAL A 180 0.21 17.85 0.93
C VAL A 180 1.17 18.95 0.54
N THR A 181 2.22 19.13 1.35
CA THR A 181 3.26 20.14 1.13
C THR A 181 4.64 19.48 1.09
N GLY A 182 5.38 19.70 0.02
CA GLY A 182 6.78 19.30 -0.11
C GLY A 182 7.71 20.47 0.16
N ASN A 183 8.71 20.27 1.04
CA ASN A 183 9.66 21.28 1.45
C ASN A 183 11.08 20.90 1.05
N ARG A 184 11.90 21.90 0.68
CA ARG A 184 13.34 21.77 0.46
C ARG A 184 14.07 22.98 1.05
N GLU A 185 15.06 22.74 1.90
CA GLU A 185 15.86 23.80 2.54
C GLU A 185 15.01 24.88 3.24
N GLY A 186 13.94 24.44 3.92
CA GLY A 186 13.02 25.32 4.63
C GLY A 186 12.06 26.12 3.73
N LYS A 187 12.06 25.86 2.42
CA LYS A 187 11.15 26.49 1.47
C LYS A 187 10.14 25.46 0.94
N GLU A 188 8.91 25.90 0.77
CA GLU A 188 7.89 25.14 0.08
C GLU A 188 8.21 25.09 -1.42
N VAL A 189 8.30 23.88 -1.96
CA VAL A 189 8.56 23.62 -3.39
C VAL A 189 7.37 22.96 -4.09
N PHE A 190 6.40 22.49 -3.30
CA PHE A 190 5.20 21.83 -3.79
C PHE A 190 4.07 21.98 -2.78
N ALA A 191 2.88 22.30 -3.27
CA ALA A 191 1.66 22.26 -2.48
C ALA A 191 0.48 21.80 -3.36
N VAL A 192 -0.39 20.95 -2.80
CA VAL A 192 -1.61 20.47 -3.46
C VAL A 192 -2.62 20.03 -2.42
N THR A 193 -3.89 20.17 -2.72
CA THR A 193 -4.98 19.54 -1.96
C THR A 193 -5.73 18.57 -2.85
N TYR A 194 -5.81 17.31 -2.43
CA TYR A 194 -6.61 16.29 -3.08
C TYR A 194 -7.89 16.07 -2.29
N THR A 195 -9.02 15.98 -2.99
CA THR A 195 -10.29 15.59 -2.38
C THR A 195 -10.58 14.11 -2.65
N ARG A 196 -11.32 13.46 -1.75
CA ARG A 196 -11.81 12.08 -1.93
C ARG A 196 -12.57 11.95 -3.25
N GLN A 197 -13.42 12.91 -3.58
CA GLN A 197 -14.21 12.90 -4.82
C GLN A 197 -13.34 12.94 -6.08
N GLN A 198 -12.24 13.72 -6.11
CA GLN A 198 -11.33 13.78 -7.25
C GLN A 198 -10.59 12.45 -7.48
N LEU A 199 -10.33 11.69 -6.42
CA LEU A 199 -9.61 10.40 -6.49
C LEU A 199 -10.55 9.20 -6.65
N LEU A 200 -11.84 9.35 -6.33
CA LEU A 200 -12.81 8.28 -6.43
C LEU A 200 -12.96 7.80 -7.89
N HIS A 201 -13.04 6.50 -8.09
CA HIS A 201 -13.20 5.85 -9.40
C HIS A 201 -12.07 6.07 -10.42
N ARG A 202 -10.93 6.65 -10.02
CA ARG A 202 -9.77 6.77 -10.92
C ARG A 202 -8.99 5.46 -11.02
N ASN A 203 -8.57 5.14 -12.24
CA ASN A 203 -7.64 4.03 -12.47
C ASN A 203 -6.19 4.55 -12.42
N PHE A 204 -5.56 4.41 -11.27
CA PHE A 204 -4.22 4.95 -11.02
C PHE A 204 -3.11 4.27 -11.84
N VAL A 205 -3.34 3.10 -12.41
CA VAL A 205 -2.38 2.44 -13.32
C VAL A 205 -2.17 3.28 -14.58
N PHE A 206 -3.22 3.95 -15.07
CA PHE A 206 -3.22 4.77 -16.28
C PHE A 206 -3.24 6.29 -15.98
N THR A 207 -3.19 6.69 -14.72
CA THR A 207 -3.20 8.11 -14.34
C THR A 207 -1.79 8.69 -14.47
N ASP A 208 -1.68 9.84 -15.13
CA ASP A 208 -0.49 10.70 -15.08
C ASP A 208 -0.56 11.53 -13.78
N PRO A 209 0.36 11.34 -12.81
CA PRO A 209 0.31 12.03 -11.54
C PRO A 209 0.54 13.54 -11.68
N VAL A 210 1.34 13.97 -12.65
CA VAL A 210 1.64 15.39 -12.88
C VAL A 210 0.40 16.11 -13.44
N ALA A 211 -0.26 15.50 -14.42
CA ALA A 211 -1.50 16.04 -14.98
C ALA A 211 -2.59 16.12 -13.91
N LEU A 212 -2.75 15.07 -13.10
CA LEU A 212 -3.74 15.07 -12.01
C LEU A 212 -3.41 16.10 -10.93
N ALA A 213 -2.15 16.24 -10.53
CA ALA A 213 -1.75 17.25 -9.56
C ALA A 213 -2.10 18.67 -10.07
N LYS A 214 -1.79 18.97 -11.33
CA LYS A 214 -2.16 20.25 -11.98
C LYS A 214 -3.66 20.46 -12.04
N GLU A 215 -4.44 19.42 -12.35
CA GLU A 215 -5.92 19.44 -12.31
C GLU A 215 -6.44 19.78 -10.90
N CYS A 216 -5.76 19.29 -9.86
CA CYS A 216 -6.06 19.58 -8.46
C CYS A 216 -5.48 20.92 -7.96
N GLY A 217 -4.91 21.74 -8.84
CA GLY A 217 -4.38 23.06 -8.50
C GLY A 217 -2.99 23.03 -7.83
N ALA A 218 -2.17 22.01 -8.11
CA ALA A 218 -0.84 21.92 -7.55
C ALA A 218 0.06 23.09 -7.94
N GLU A 219 0.79 23.61 -6.96
CA GLU A 219 1.85 24.60 -7.16
C GLU A 219 3.21 23.90 -7.12
N PHE A 220 3.98 24.03 -8.21
CA PHE A 220 5.38 23.58 -8.33
C PHE A 220 6.27 24.83 -8.36
N LYS A 221 7.06 25.04 -7.30
CA LYS A 221 7.92 26.24 -7.08
C LYS A 221 9.39 25.94 -7.32
#